data_09560747165eac287a1a6666af343c19
#
_entry.id   09560747165eac287a1a6666af343c19
#
_cell.length_a   1.000
_cell.length_b   1.000
_cell.length_c   1.000
_cell.angle_alpha   90.00
_cell.angle_beta   90.00
_cell.angle_gamma   90.00
#
_symmetry.space_group_name_H-M   'P 1'
#
loop_
_entity.id
_entity.type
_entity.pdbx_description
1 polymer ?
#
loop_
_entity_poly.entity_id
_entity_poly.type
_entity_poly.pdbx_seq_one_letter_code
_entity_poly.pdbx_strand_id
1 'polypeptide(L)'
;MLFADFSYQYFDWWHDIIPDANEFDMNGERFEHSGLFKNKIINLGATVGINDYWNVTISQFFLERCMEWDGPVDEFGNSLTVHHRTECSSIDFFNDEGTQMAYGGTSGDARINFRYLLFNQGKGPGNRLFFGIGLDIPSSNVITESPWKKTDGEYTPHRHFYISDGAYKLNLDLQFFNKRTKFPVFWGGAFTTSLPLNDSKYGFSPSNRYQLNILALSGSNSLQKIKLGEYALSSIGLTLFVDYATRSSWDNEGDTPNSKSLLYMPGINFLISAPSGNGLGINIARGYQYYFNENASDIDEDTDIYSVTINYRTVLDKIIEKLY
;
A
#
# COMPACT_ATOMS: atom_id res chain seq x y z
N MET A 1 15.54 -16.69 -3.84
CA MET A 1 14.78 -15.88 -4.81
C MET A 1 14.96 -14.41 -4.43
N LEU A 2 15.31 -13.57 -5.39
CA LEU A 2 15.27 -12.11 -5.22
C LEU A 2 14.02 -11.57 -5.91
N PHE A 3 13.50 -10.46 -5.41
CA PHE A 3 12.37 -9.79 -6.02
C PHE A 3 12.47 -8.27 -5.92
N ALA A 4 11.87 -7.63 -6.90
CA ALA A 4 11.66 -6.19 -6.94
C ALA A 4 10.24 -5.92 -7.46
N ASP A 5 9.47 -5.15 -6.71
CA ASP A 5 8.15 -4.70 -7.09
C ASP A 5 8.19 -3.19 -7.24
N PHE A 6 7.74 -2.70 -8.37
CA PHE A 6 7.51 -1.28 -8.62
C PHE A 6 6.03 -1.05 -8.81
N SER A 7 5.45 -0.09 -8.10
CA SER A 7 4.05 0.31 -8.27
C SER A 7 3.95 1.81 -8.40
N TYR A 8 3.14 2.25 -9.36
CA TYR A 8 2.67 3.62 -9.45
C TYR A 8 1.18 3.63 -9.15
N GLN A 9 0.78 4.48 -8.22
CA GLN A 9 -0.62 4.66 -7.84
C GLN A 9 -0.98 6.13 -7.94
N TYR A 10 -2.20 6.36 -8.39
CA TYR A 10 -2.82 7.65 -8.51
C TYR A 10 -4.13 7.60 -7.75
N PHE A 11 -4.33 8.53 -6.83
CA PHE A 11 -5.54 8.68 -6.04
C PHE A 11 -6.15 10.02 -6.37
N ASP A 12 -7.41 10.01 -6.76
CA ASP A 12 -8.26 11.17 -6.78
C ASP A 12 -8.87 11.28 -5.38
N TRP A 13 -8.50 12.31 -4.64
CA TRP A 13 -8.86 12.45 -3.24
C TRP A 13 -9.43 13.83 -2.97
N TRP A 14 -10.51 13.87 -2.24
CA TRP A 14 -11.06 15.09 -1.74
C TRP A 14 -11.56 14.90 -0.30
N HIS A 15 -11.73 15.93 0.46
CA HIS A 15 -12.51 15.95 1.67
C HIS A 15 -13.34 17.22 1.71
N ASP A 16 -14.52 17.10 2.27
CA ASP A 16 -15.35 18.26 2.53
C ASP A 16 -14.75 19.12 3.64
N ILE A 17 -15.08 20.39 3.64
CA ILE A 17 -14.63 21.30 4.67
C ILE A 17 -15.15 20.80 6.00
N ILE A 18 -14.26 20.65 6.97
CA ILE A 18 -14.67 20.46 8.34
C ILE A 18 -15.51 21.68 8.73
N PRO A 19 -16.70 21.52 9.32
CA PRO A 19 -17.72 22.55 9.44
C PRO A 19 -17.27 23.90 10.00
N ASP A 20 -16.14 23.95 10.69
CA ASP A 20 -15.58 25.16 11.30
C ASP A 20 -14.56 25.91 10.43
N ALA A 21 -14.19 25.37 9.26
CA ALA A 21 -13.28 26.06 8.35
C ALA A 21 -14.12 26.98 7.45
N ASN A 22 -14.03 28.27 7.67
CA ASN A 22 -14.68 29.32 6.85
C ASN A 22 -13.92 29.54 5.53
N GLU A 23 -13.73 28.46 4.75
CA GLU A 23 -13.06 28.56 3.47
C GLU A 23 -14.12 28.73 2.37
N PHE A 24 -14.24 29.95 1.88
CA PHE A 24 -15.07 30.29 0.75
C PHE A 24 -14.15 30.75 -0.39
N ASP A 25 -14.57 30.47 -1.62
CA ASP A 25 -13.94 31.05 -2.81
C ASP A 25 -14.16 32.56 -2.89
N MET A 26 -13.56 33.22 -3.89
CA MET A 26 -13.74 34.65 -4.10
C MET A 26 -15.19 35.09 -4.40
N ASN A 27 -16.06 34.12 -4.75
CA ASN A 27 -17.49 34.34 -5.00
C ASN A 27 -18.34 34.15 -3.75
N GLY A 28 -17.74 33.68 -2.63
CA GLY A 28 -18.42 33.36 -1.38
C GLY A 28 -19.13 31.99 -1.44
N GLU A 29 -18.78 31.12 -2.38
CA GLU A 29 -19.25 29.75 -2.45
C GLU A 29 -18.34 28.84 -1.61
N ARG A 30 -18.94 27.83 -0.97
CA ARG A 30 -18.21 26.82 -0.18
C ARG A 30 -17.25 26.07 -1.09
N PHE A 31 -16.02 25.91 -0.65
CA PHE A 31 -14.97 25.31 -1.43
C PHE A 31 -14.73 23.86 -1.04
N GLU A 32 -14.71 22.98 -2.05
CA GLU A 32 -14.32 21.57 -1.88
C GLU A 32 -12.81 21.42 -1.94
N HIS A 33 -12.26 20.72 -0.95
CA HIS A 33 -10.83 20.41 -0.90
C HIS A 33 -10.52 19.18 -1.74
N SER A 34 -10.16 19.36 -2.99
CA SER A 34 -9.71 18.27 -3.86
C SER A 34 -8.20 18.21 -3.99
N GLY A 35 -7.63 17.01 -4.00
CA GLY A 35 -6.22 16.80 -4.13
C GLY A 35 -5.91 15.50 -4.87
N LEU A 36 -4.70 15.42 -5.40
CA LEU A 36 -4.20 14.25 -6.11
C LEU A 36 -3.01 13.67 -5.35
N PHE A 37 -3.12 12.40 -4.95
CA PHE A 37 -1.97 11.67 -4.44
C PHE A 37 -1.32 10.84 -5.54
N LYS A 38 -0.02 10.98 -5.69
CA LYS A 38 0.83 10.17 -6.56
C LYS A 38 1.81 9.39 -5.71
N ASN A 39 1.68 8.06 -5.71
CA ASN A 39 2.58 7.17 -5.00
C ASN A 39 3.52 6.46 -5.98
N LYS A 40 4.82 6.54 -5.73
CA LYS A 40 5.84 5.74 -6.39
C LYS A 40 6.41 4.79 -5.35
N ILE A 41 6.15 3.51 -5.52
CA ILE A 41 6.45 2.46 -4.54
C ILE A 41 7.48 1.52 -5.13
N ILE A 42 8.52 1.21 -4.35
CA ILE A 42 9.49 0.16 -4.65
C ILE A 42 9.55 -0.76 -3.45
N ASN A 43 9.37 -2.07 -3.65
CA ASN A 43 9.58 -3.07 -2.62
C ASN A 43 10.68 -4.03 -3.09
N LEU A 44 11.79 -4.08 -2.39
CA LEU A 44 12.91 -4.94 -2.68
C LEU A 44 13.01 -6.03 -1.62
N GLY A 45 13.30 -7.27 -2.03
CA GLY A 45 13.46 -8.30 -1.03
C GLY A 45 14.08 -9.59 -1.53
N ALA A 46 14.33 -10.46 -0.57
CA ALA A 46 14.88 -11.77 -0.77
C ALA A 46 14.08 -12.82 0.02
N THR A 47 13.84 -13.97 -0.61
CA THR A 47 13.29 -15.14 0.05
C THR A 47 14.30 -16.27 0.02
N VAL A 48 14.62 -16.82 1.19
CA VAL A 48 15.52 -17.96 1.37
C VAL A 48 14.72 -19.16 1.89
N GLY A 49 14.80 -20.29 1.20
CA GLY A 49 14.31 -21.57 1.73
C GLY A 49 15.27 -22.06 2.80
N ILE A 50 14.75 -22.34 4.00
CA ILE A 50 15.52 -22.93 5.10
C ILE A 50 15.54 -24.46 4.95
N ASN A 51 14.39 -25.02 4.56
CA ASN A 51 14.21 -26.42 4.23
C ASN A 51 12.96 -26.60 3.35
N ASP A 52 12.50 -27.83 3.13
CA ASP A 52 11.33 -28.14 2.29
C ASP A 52 10.01 -27.50 2.77
N TYR A 53 9.95 -27.09 4.02
CA TYR A 53 8.73 -26.54 4.65
C TYR A 53 8.85 -25.08 5.02
N TRP A 54 10.03 -24.58 5.36
CA TRP A 54 10.23 -23.23 5.87
C TRP A 54 10.96 -22.34 4.88
N ASN A 55 10.50 -21.13 4.74
CA ASN A 55 11.25 -20.04 4.14
C ASN A 55 11.18 -18.79 4.99
N VAL A 56 12.16 -17.92 4.81
CA VAL A 56 12.20 -16.58 5.37
C VAL A 56 12.26 -15.58 4.22
N THR A 57 11.47 -14.54 4.33
CA THR A 57 11.48 -13.38 3.42
C THR A 57 11.88 -12.14 4.20
N ILE A 58 12.83 -11.39 3.66
CA ILE A 58 13.19 -10.06 4.16
C ILE A 58 12.91 -9.09 3.03
N SER A 59 12.23 -8.00 3.32
CA SER A 59 11.96 -6.95 2.35
C SER A 59 12.05 -5.56 2.96
N GLN A 60 12.38 -4.60 2.09
CA GLN A 60 12.42 -3.18 2.40
C GLN A 60 11.52 -2.44 1.41
N PHE A 61 10.66 -1.65 1.95
CA PHE A 61 9.72 -0.83 1.24
C PHE A 61 10.26 0.61 1.13
N PHE A 62 10.15 1.19 -0.05
CA PHE A 62 10.47 2.59 -0.36
C PHE A 62 9.27 3.22 -1.02
N LEU A 63 8.90 4.40 -0.58
CA LEU A 63 7.75 5.13 -1.09
C LEU A 63 8.09 6.60 -1.22
N GLU A 64 7.75 7.18 -2.35
CA GLU A 64 7.55 8.62 -2.47
C GLU A 64 6.06 8.85 -2.70
N ARG A 65 5.43 9.55 -1.79
CA ARG A 65 4.04 10.00 -1.88
C ARG A 65 4.04 11.51 -2.03
N CYS A 66 3.51 11.98 -3.16
CA CYS A 66 3.35 13.40 -3.41
C CYS A 66 1.86 13.75 -3.44
N MET A 67 1.52 14.85 -2.81
CA MET A 67 0.21 15.46 -2.88
C MET A 67 0.28 16.66 -3.80
N GLU A 68 -0.58 16.71 -4.80
CA GLU A 68 -0.87 17.91 -5.58
C GLU A 68 -2.23 18.42 -5.13
N TRP A 69 -2.32 19.70 -4.97
CA TRP A 69 -3.50 20.37 -4.45
C TRP A 69 -4.12 21.24 -5.56
N ASP A 70 -5.42 21.08 -5.76
CA ASP A 70 -6.18 21.88 -6.72
C ASP A 70 -7.18 22.73 -5.93
N GLY A 71 -6.74 23.90 -5.52
CA GLY A 71 -7.48 24.82 -4.67
C GLY A 71 -7.73 26.16 -5.31
N PRO A 72 -8.65 26.98 -4.76
CA PRO A 72 -8.87 28.33 -5.25
C PRO A 72 -7.58 29.13 -5.13
N VAL A 73 -7.35 29.92 -6.15
CA VAL A 73 -6.24 30.88 -6.18
C VAL A 73 -6.81 32.29 -6.19
N ASP A 74 -6.05 33.22 -5.62
CA ASP A 74 -6.35 34.64 -5.74
C ASP A 74 -6.09 35.17 -7.17
N GLU A 75 -6.35 36.46 -7.40
CA GLU A 75 -6.12 37.12 -8.70
C GLU A 75 -4.64 37.12 -9.13
N PHE A 76 -3.72 36.77 -8.23
CA PHE A 76 -2.27 36.68 -8.48
C PHE A 76 -1.79 35.22 -8.63
N GLY A 77 -2.70 34.22 -8.51
CA GLY A 77 -2.38 32.80 -8.59
C GLY A 77 -1.84 32.19 -7.28
N ASN A 78 -1.94 32.85 -6.14
CA ASN A 78 -1.59 32.30 -4.85
C ASN A 78 -2.73 31.45 -4.30
N SER A 79 -2.41 30.31 -3.68
CA SER A 79 -3.40 29.45 -3.03
C SER A 79 -4.09 30.21 -1.88
N LEU A 80 -5.41 30.18 -1.86
CA LEU A 80 -6.25 30.71 -0.78
C LEU A 80 -6.36 29.76 0.40
N THR A 81 -5.94 28.50 0.24
CA THR A 81 -5.97 27.47 1.29
C THR A 81 -4.65 27.46 2.05
N VAL A 82 -4.70 27.77 3.35
CA VAL A 82 -3.49 27.99 4.15
C VAL A 82 -2.91 26.70 4.74
N HIS A 83 -3.74 25.69 5.02
CA HIS A 83 -3.31 24.48 5.74
C HIS A 83 -2.88 23.31 4.83
N HIS A 84 -3.20 23.37 3.54
CA HIS A 84 -2.75 22.37 2.57
C HIS A 84 -1.62 22.91 1.70
N ARG A 85 -0.57 22.13 1.55
CA ARG A 85 0.59 22.48 0.72
C ARG A 85 0.92 21.34 -0.22
N THR A 86 1.25 21.68 -1.46
CA THR A 86 1.81 20.69 -2.41
C THR A 86 3.19 20.28 -1.93
N GLU A 87 3.35 18.97 -1.61
CA GLU A 87 4.61 18.44 -1.13
C GLU A 87 4.76 16.93 -1.39
N CYS A 88 5.98 16.44 -1.23
CA CYS A 88 6.31 15.03 -1.28
C CYS A 88 6.82 14.52 0.07
N SER A 89 6.59 13.23 0.36
CA SER A 89 6.98 12.60 1.62
C SER A 89 8.49 12.48 1.83
N SER A 90 9.29 12.70 0.79
CA SER A 90 10.75 12.68 0.88
C SER A 90 11.34 13.92 1.56
N ILE A 91 10.53 14.96 1.80
CA ILE A 91 10.96 16.26 2.36
C ILE A 91 10.47 16.34 3.81
N ASP A 92 11.34 16.83 4.71
CA ASP A 92 10.94 17.20 6.07
C ASP A 92 9.89 18.33 6.03
N PHE A 93 8.89 18.23 6.88
CA PHE A 93 7.84 19.25 6.97
C PHE A 93 7.94 20.00 8.30
N PHE A 94 7.93 21.34 8.22
CA PHE A 94 7.97 22.24 9.36
C PHE A 94 6.75 23.17 9.30
N ASN A 95 6.19 23.49 10.46
CA ASN A 95 5.16 24.53 10.58
C ASN A 95 5.78 25.93 10.45
N ASP A 96 4.95 26.96 10.48
CA ASP A 96 5.39 28.35 10.35
C ASP A 96 6.26 28.82 11.53
N GLU A 97 6.19 28.16 12.66
CA GLU A 97 7.03 28.40 13.85
C GLU A 97 8.38 27.67 13.78
N GLY A 98 8.63 26.89 12.73
CA GLY A 98 9.84 26.10 12.55
C GLY A 98 9.86 24.79 13.33
N THR A 99 8.73 24.35 13.87
CA THR A 99 8.61 23.03 14.52
C THR A 99 8.47 21.94 13.48
N GLN A 100 9.26 20.86 13.61
CA GLN A 100 9.19 19.72 12.71
C GLN A 100 7.92 18.90 12.96
N MET A 101 7.04 18.84 11.97
CA MET A 101 5.75 18.17 12.01
C MET A 101 5.79 16.80 11.36
N ALA A 102 6.72 16.56 10.44
CA ALA A 102 6.95 15.26 9.83
C ALA A 102 8.42 15.08 9.43
N TYR A 103 8.92 13.86 9.59
CA TYR A 103 10.23 13.48 9.06
C TYR A 103 10.08 12.98 7.64
N GLY A 104 10.92 13.53 6.75
CA GLY A 104 11.00 13.14 5.35
C GLY A 104 11.82 11.88 5.13
N GLY A 105 11.93 11.51 3.87
CA GLY A 105 12.66 10.33 3.39
C GLY A 105 11.76 9.40 2.58
N THR A 106 12.37 8.44 1.90
CA THR A 106 11.66 7.47 1.05
C THR A 106 11.58 6.07 1.66
N SER A 107 12.34 5.80 2.74
CA SER A 107 12.38 4.49 3.38
C SER A 107 11.13 4.27 4.24
N GLY A 108 10.34 3.28 3.88
CA GLY A 108 9.22 2.79 4.69
C GLY A 108 9.65 1.67 5.64
N ASP A 109 8.69 0.93 6.16
CA ASP A 109 8.93 -0.14 7.12
C ASP A 109 9.67 -1.32 6.47
N ALA A 110 10.59 -1.93 7.22
CA ALA A 110 11.22 -3.20 6.83
C ALA A 110 10.36 -4.36 7.33
N ARG A 111 10.30 -5.46 6.56
CA ARG A 111 9.55 -6.66 6.95
C ARG A 111 10.42 -7.91 6.97
N ILE A 112 10.27 -8.69 8.03
CA ILE A 112 10.81 -10.05 8.13
C ILE A 112 9.62 -10.99 8.30
N ASN A 113 9.50 -11.99 7.41
CA ASN A 113 8.38 -12.94 7.44
C ASN A 113 8.89 -14.38 7.31
N PHE A 114 8.48 -15.24 8.24
CA PHE A 114 8.69 -16.68 8.22
C PHE A 114 7.42 -17.35 7.70
N ARG A 115 7.55 -18.28 6.75
CA ARG A 115 6.42 -19.00 6.17
C ARG A 115 6.65 -20.49 6.23
N TYR A 116 5.62 -21.21 6.65
CA TYR A 116 5.58 -22.66 6.75
C TYR A 116 4.59 -23.27 5.75
N LEU A 117 5.02 -24.32 5.06
CA LEU A 117 4.18 -25.10 4.16
C LEU A 117 3.38 -26.12 4.97
N LEU A 118 2.11 -25.80 5.28
CA LEU A 118 1.21 -26.65 6.06
C LEU A 118 0.73 -27.88 5.26
N PHE A 119 0.48 -27.69 3.96
CA PHE A 119 -0.06 -28.73 3.11
C PHE A 119 0.44 -28.59 1.68
N ASN A 120 0.83 -29.72 1.06
CA ASN A 120 1.32 -29.76 -0.31
C ASN A 120 0.97 -31.09 -0.98
N GLN A 121 0.21 -31.04 -2.08
CA GLN A 121 -0.12 -32.21 -2.90
C GLN A 121 0.96 -32.57 -3.94
N GLY A 122 2.18 -32.09 -3.76
CA GLY A 122 3.33 -32.40 -4.61
C GLY A 122 3.68 -31.34 -5.64
N LYS A 123 4.63 -31.67 -6.54
CA LYS A 123 5.17 -30.70 -7.53
C LYS A 123 4.23 -30.43 -8.70
N GLY A 124 3.27 -31.31 -8.96
CA GLY A 124 2.30 -31.22 -10.06
C GLY A 124 1.09 -30.33 -9.76
N PRO A 125 -0.04 -30.58 -10.47
CA PRO A 125 -1.34 -30.03 -10.11
C PRO A 125 -1.72 -30.41 -8.69
N GLY A 126 -2.43 -29.55 -7.99
CA GLY A 126 -2.88 -29.80 -6.61
C GLY A 126 -2.87 -28.56 -5.75
N ASN A 127 -3.22 -28.74 -4.51
CA ASN A 127 -3.36 -27.69 -3.51
C ASN A 127 -2.07 -27.49 -2.72
N ARG A 128 -1.83 -26.23 -2.31
CA ARG A 128 -0.79 -25.84 -1.37
C ARG A 128 -1.35 -24.84 -0.39
N LEU A 129 -1.03 -25.02 0.88
CA LEU A 129 -1.44 -24.13 1.97
C LEU A 129 -0.21 -23.74 2.77
N PHE A 130 -0.06 -22.44 2.99
CA PHE A 130 1.03 -21.87 3.79
C PHE A 130 0.47 -21.04 4.92
N PHE A 131 1.17 -21.05 6.02
CA PHE A 131 0.97 -20.10 7.13
C PHE A 131 2.24 -19.31 7.35
N GLY A 132 2.10 -18.01 7.59
CA GLY A 132 3.23 -17.11 7.84
C GLY A 132 3.04 -16.29 9.10
N ILE A 133 4.17 -15.93 9.70
CA ILE A 133 4.28 -14.99 10.81
C ILE A 133 5.44 -14.04 10.52
N GLY A 134 5.21 -12.75 10.71
CA GLY A 134 6.21 -11.72 10.40
C GLY A 134 6.15 -10.53 11.33
N LEU A 135 7.17 -9.70 11.23
CA LEU A 135 7.33 -8.46 11.97
C LEU A 135 7.63 -7.33 10.99
N ASP A 136 6.90 -6.24 11.09
CA ASP A 136 7.26 -4.96 10.49
C ASP A 136 8.04 -4.13 11.51
N ILE A 137 9.16 -3.60 11.05
CA ILE A 137 10.06 -2.73 11.81
C ILE A 137 9.85 -1.32 11.25
N PRO A 138 9.35 -0.37 12.08
CA PRO A 138 9.02 0.95 11.60
C PRO A 138 10.24 1.74 11.14
N SER A 139 10.08 2.52 10.09
CA SER A 139 11.05 3.52 9.68
C SER A 139 10.89 4.81 10.50
N SER A 140 11.84 5.72 10.33
CA SER A 140 11.76 7.04 10.98
C SER A 140 10.87 8.04 10.23
N ASN A 141 10.32 7.66 9.08
CA ASN A 141 9.54 8.53 8.21
C ASN A 141 8.08 8.61 8.69
N VAL A 142 7.84 9.37 9.73
CA VAL A 142 6.57 9.46 10.48
C VAL A 142 6.14 10.91 10.61
N ILE A 143 4.84 11.14 10.85
CA ILE A 143 4.36 12.42 11.37
C ILE A 143 4.47 12.43 12.89
N THR A 144 4.82 13.59 13.44
CA THR A 144 5.14 13.77 14.85
C THR A 144 3.99 14.37 15.64
N GLU A 145 2.97 14.84 14.98
CA GLU A 145 1.79 15.48 15.55
C GLU A 145 0.56 15.17 14.70
N SER A 146 -0.61 15.16 15.32
CA SER A 146 -1.88 14.93 14.64
C SER A 146 -2.12 16.01 13.57
N PRO A 147 -2.45 15.62 12.32
CA PRO A 147 -2.86 16.59 11.30
C PRO A 147 -4.23 17.22 11.59
N TRP A 148 -4.95 16.73 12.58
CA TRP A 148 -6.28 17.20 12.97
C TRP A 148 -6.27 18.12 14.21
N LYS A 149 -5.06 18.39 14.71
CA LYS A 149 -4.88 19.27 15.87
C LYS A 149 -5.24 20.71 15.51
N LYS A 150 -6.02 21.31 16.40
CA LYS A 150 -6.35 22.74 16.34
C LYS A 150 -5.56 23.53 17.38
N THR A 151 -5.03 24.69 17.00
CA THR A 151 -4.46 25.66 17.90
C THR A 151 -5.33 26.92 17.83
N ASP A 152 -5.86 27.35 18.97
CA ASP A 152 -6.79 28.49 19.06
C ASP A 152 -8.06 28.35 18.17
N GLY A 153 -8.47 27.10 17.88
CA GLY A 153 -9.64 26.78 17.07
C GLY A 153 -9.38 26.67 15.56
N GLU A 154 -8.17 26.96 15.12
CA GLU A 154 -7.76 26.88 13.71
C GLU A 154 -6.84 25.71 13.45
N TYR A 155 -6.93 25.10 12.25
CA TYR A 155 -5.98 24.08 11.81
C TYR A 155 -4.64 24.73 11.48
N THR A 156 -3.58 24.16 12.01
CA THR A 156 -2.22 24.56 11.65
C THR A 156 -1.79 23.88 10.34
N PRO A 157 -0.91 24.48 9.52
CA PRO A 157 -0.31 23.80 8.38
C PRO A 157 0.30 22.47 8.79
N HIS A 158 -0.06 21.39 8.07
CA HIS A 158 0.34 20.02 8.43
C HIS A 158 0.42 19.13 7.18
N ARG A 159 0.98 17.94 7.38
CA ARG A 159 1.03 16.90 6.37
C ARG A 159 -0.03 15.84 6.65
N HIS A 160 -0.85 15.50 5.66
CA HIS A 160 -1.90 14.47 5.77
C HIS A 160 -1.41 13.05 5.55
N PHE A 161 -0.15 12.83 5.22
CA PHE A 161 0.37 11.52 4.88
C PHE A 161 1.75 11.25 5.48
N TYR A 162 2.00 9.99 5.72
CA TYR A 162 3.24 9.45 6.25
C TYR A 162 3.56 8.13 5.55
N ILE A 163 4.78 7.64 5.70
CA ILE A 163 5.23 6.37 5.11
C ILE A 163 5.22 5.26 6.16
N SER A 164 5.53 5.59 7.40
CA SER A 164 5.52 4.67 8.54
C SER A 164 4.58 5.17 9.62
N ASP A 165 3.86 4.24 10.23
CA ASP A 165 3.03 4.54 11.41
C ASP A 165 3.89 4.74 12.68
N GLY A 166 5.19 4.44 12.63
CA GLY A 166 6.09 4.54 13.77
C GLY A 166 5.91 3.43 14.82
N ALA A 167 5.20 2.36 14.49
CA ALA A 167 4.88 1.25 15.37
C ALA A 167 5.36 -0.09 14.81
N TYR A 168 5.81 -1.01 15.67
CA TYR A 168 6.04 -2.40 15.29
C TYR A 168 4.70 -3.09 15.03
N LYS A 169 4.64 -3.96 13.99
CA LYS A 169 3.42 -4.69 13.66
C LYS A 169 3.69 -6.18 13.51
N LEU A 170 2.84 -6.98 14.13
CA LEU A 170 2.79 -8.41 13.90
C LEU A 170 1.99 -8.68 12.62
N ASN A 171 2.58 -9.45 11.71
CA ASN A 171 1.89 -9.92 10.51
C ASN A 171 1.62 -11.41 10.61
N LEU A 172 0.37 -11.80 10.32
CA LEU A 172 -0.02 -13.21 10.15
C LEU A 172 -0.53 -13.38 8.73
N ASP A 173 -0.07 -14.39 8.01
CA ASP A 173 -0.55 -14.68 6.66
C ASP A 173 -0.99 -16.14 6.51
N LEU A 174 -2.06 -16.34 5.72
CA LEU A 174 -2.55 -17.62 5.29
C LEU A 174 -2.67 -17.59 3.77
N GLN A 175 -1.98 -18.51 3.07
CA GLN A 175 -1.99 -18.52 1.61
C GLN A 175 -2.42 -19.89 1.11
N PHE A 176 -3.41 -19.89 0.23
CA PHE A 176 -3.90 -21.07 -0.45
C PHE A 176 -3.73 -20.93 -1.95
N PHE A 177 -3.14 -21.93 -2.60
CA PHE A 177 -3.00 -21.99 -4.05
C PHE A 177 -3.39 -23.37 -4.58
N ASN A 178 -4.06 -23.34 -5.72
CA ASN A 178 -4.42 -24.53 -6.48
C ASN A 178 -3.85 -24.43 -7.90
N LYS A 179 -2.99 -25.37 -8.28
CA LYS A 179 -2.50 -25.54 -9.64
C LYS A 179 -3.34 -26.58 -10.36
N ARG A 180 -3.77 -26.30 -11.59
CA ARG A 180 -4.65 -27.17 -12.38
C ARG A 180 -4.10 -27.39 -13.78
N THR A 181 -4.64 -28.40 -14.45
CA THR A 181 -4.38 -28.67 -15.89
C THR A 181 -5.40 -28.01 -16.81
N LYS A 182 -6.56 -27.57 -16.26
CA LYS A 182 -7.65 -26.90 -16.98
C LYS A 182 -7.86 -25.50 -16.42
N PHE A 183 -8.52 -24.65 -17.19
CA PHE A 183 -8.86 -23.27 -16.81
C PHE A 183 -9.68 -23.19 -15.50
N PRO A 184 -9.35 -22.25 -14.60
CA PRO A 184 -8.09 -21.51 -14.53
C PRO A 184 -6.92 -22.47 -14.20
N VAL A 185 -5.76 -22.29 -14.84
CA VAL A 185 -4.59 -23.17 -14.63
C VAL A 185 -3.94 -22.95 -13.27
N PHE A 186 -4.19 -21.82 -12.68
CA PHE A 186 -3.76 -21.46 -11.33
C PHE A 186 -4.78 -20.50 -10.73
N TRP A 187 -5.17 -20.75 -9.49
CA TRP A 187 -5.96 -19.83 -8.71
C TRP A 187 -5.58 -19.94 -7.24
N GLY A 188 -5.85 -18.90 -6.49
CA GLY A 188 -5.59 -18.90 -5.06
C GLY A 188 -5.76 -17.54 -4.45
N GLY A 189 -5.41 -17.46 -3.18
CA GLY A 189 -5.46 -16.22 -2.45
C GLY A 189 -4.55 -16.22 -1.24
N ALA A 190 -4.34 -15.05 -0.71
CA ALA A 190 -3.62 -14.80 0.52
C ALA A 190 -4.45 -13.89 1.41
N PHE A 191 -4.62 -14.27 2.65
CA PHE A 191 -5.18 -13.42 3.70
C PHE A 191 -4.06 -13.02 4.65
N THR A 192 -3.90 -11.73 4.89
CA THR A 192 -2.86 -11.18 5.78
C THR A 192 -3.51 -10.26 6.80
N THR A 193 -3.11 -10.38 8.06
CA THR A 193 -3.41 -9.37 9.09
C THR A 193 -2.15 -8.62 9.45
N SER A 194 -2.28 -7.33 9.74
CA SER A 194 -1.21 -6.50 10.28
C SER A 194 -1.72 -5.83 11.56
N LEU A 195 -1.15 -6.23 12.68
CA LEU A 195 -1.60 -5.87 14.02
C LEU A 195 -0.50 -5.05 14.71
N PRO A 196 -0.74 -3.76 15.02
CA PRO A 196 0.20 -2.95 15.80
C PRO A 196 0.49 -3.60 17.16
N LEU A 197 1.75 -3.63 17.56
CA LEU A 197 2.21 -4.14 18.85
C LEU A 197 2.40 -3.04 19.90
N ASN A 198 2.48 -1.80 19.45
CA ASN A 198 2.66 -0.62 20.26
C ASN A 198 2.16 0.62 19.50
N ASP A 199 1.95 1.69 20.22
CA ASP A 199 1.72 3.00 19.62
C ASP A 199 3.02 3.63 19.14
N SER A 200 2.92 4.60 18.24
CA SER A 200 4.04 5.46 17.88
C SER A 200 4.53 6.24 19.10
N LYS A 201 5.82 6.53 19.16
CA LYS A 201 6.40 7.38 20.22
C LYS A 201 5.82 8.81 20.24
N TYR A 202 5.04 9.17 19.23
CA TYR A 202 4.39 10.47 19.11
C TYR A 202 2.90 10.42 19.45
N GLY A 203 2.39 9.31 20.01
CA GLY A 203 1.01 9.17 20.44
C GLY A 203 0.03 8.77 19.34
N PHE A 204 0.52 8.26 18.22
CA PHE A 204 -0.34 7.69 17.18
C PHE A 204 -0.56 6.20 17.42
N SER A 205 -1.82 5.78 17.53
CA SER A 205 -2.28 4.38 17.62
C SER A 205 -2.74 3.91 16.25
N PRO A 206 -1.96 3.07 15.54
CA PRO A 206 -2.29 2.66 14.19
C PRO A 206 -3.47 1.70 14.09
N SER A 207 -4.10 1.66 12.92
CA SER A 207 -5.16 0.72 12.58
C SER A 207 -4.67 -0.74 12.53
N ASN A 208 -5.52 -1.69 12.94
CA ASN A 208 -5.40 -3.07 12.49
C ASN A 208 -5.79 -3.14 11.02
N ARG A 209 -5.04 -3.92 10.21
CA ARG A 209 -5.34 -4.10 8.79
C ARG A 209 -5.56 -5.56 8.46
N TYR A 210 -6.53 -5.82 7.59
CA TYR A 210 -6.91 -7.13 7.11
C TYR A 210 -6.96 -7.11 5.60
N GLN A 211 -6.08 -7.89 4.96
CA GLN A 211 -5.89 -7.87 3.51
C GLN A 211 -6.22 -9.23 2.91
N LEU A 212 -6.95 -9.22 1.81
CA LEU A 212 -7.25 -10.40 1.01
C LEU A 212 -6.80 -10.15 -0.42
N ASN A 213 -5.95 -11.03 -0.93
CA ASN A 213 -5.55 -11.07 -2.33
C ASN A 213 -6.09 -12.33 -2.98
N ILE A 214 -6.76 -12.20 -4.10
CA ILE A 214 -7.24 -13.33 -4.91
C ILE A 214 -6.66 -13.21 -6.31
N LEU A 215 -6.25 -14.33 -6.89
CA LEU A 215 -5.69 -14.42 -8.22
C LEU A 215 -6.24 -15.63 -8.95
N ALA A 216 -6.64 -15.45 -10.21
CA ALA A 216 -6.97 -16.55 -11.12
C ALA A 216 -6.28 -16.33 -12.46
N LEU A 217 -5.44 -17.28 -12.87
CA LEU A 217 -4.65 -17.22 -14.11
C LEU A 217 -5.17 -18.20 -15.15
N SER A 218 -5.21 -17.76 -16.40
CA SER A 218 -5.30 -18.63 -17.56
C SER A 218 -3.93 -18.77 -18.20
N GLY A 219 -3.61 -19.94 -18.71
CA GLY A 219 -2.42 -20.16 -19.52
C GLY A 219 -2.82 -20.88 -20.81
N SER A 220 -2.17 -20.56 -21.91
CA SER A 220 -2.33 -21.30 -23.15
C SER A 220 -1.04 -21.27 -23.97
N ASN A 221 -0.82 -22.31 -24.77
CA ASN A 221 0.31 -22.36 -25.70
C ASN A 221 0.25 -21.21 -26.73
N SER A 222 -0.93 -20.64 -26.98
CA SER A 222 -1.10 -19.49 -27.89
C SER A 222 -0.51 -18.22 -27.29
N LEU A 223 -0.62 -17.99 -25.99
CA LEU A 223 -0.02 -16.85 -25.30
C LEU A 223 1.50 -16.89 -25.37
N GLN A 224 2.11 -18.06 -25.27
CA GLN A 224 3.57 -18.22 -25.33
C GLN A 224 4.18 -17.85 -26.70
N LYS A 225 3.37 -17.66 -27.73
CA LYS A 225 3.82 -17.12 -29.02
C LYS A 225 4.08 -15.60 -28.97
N ILE A 226 3.52 -14.92 -27.98
CA ILE A 226 3.77 -13.49 -27.74
C ILE A 226 5.08 -13.38 -26.94
N LYS A 227 6.13 -12.92 -27.63
CA LYS A 227 7.50 -12.89 -27.06
C LYS A 227 8.09 -11.49 -27.11
N LEU A 228 8.88 -11.19 -26.08
CA LEU A 228 9.75 -10.02 -26.00
C LEU A 228 11.17 -10.51 -25.64
N GLY A 229 12.02 -10.71 -26.65
CA GLY A 229 13.31 -11.38 -26.49
C GLY A 229 13.16 -12.83 -26.04
N GLU A 230 13.81 -13.19 -24.92
CA GLU A 230 13.70 -14.51 -24.28
C GLU A 230 12.42 -14.67 -23.45
N TYR A 231 11.73 -13.59 -23.16
CA TYR A 231 10.52 -13.59 -22.35
C TYR A 231 9.28 -13.92 -23.20
N ALA A 232 8.40 -14.75 -22.67
CA ALA A 232 7.13 -15.10 -23.30
C ALA A 232 5.97 -14.84 -22.34
N LEU A 233 4.83 -14.36 -22.90
CA LEU A 233 3.60 -14.21 -22.12
C LEU A 233 3.10 -15.62 -21.73
N SER A 234 3.14 -15.94 -20.45
CA SER A 234 2.79 -17.27 -19.94
C SER A 234 1.36 -17.35 -19.45
N SER A 235 0.81 -16.26 -18.93
CA SER A 235 -0.55 -16.23 -18.40
C SER A 235 -1.13 -14.83 -18.42
N ILE A 236 -2.47 -14.78 -18.55
CA ILE A 236 -3.27 -13.60 -18.26
C ILE A 236 -4.27 -13.99 -17.17
N GLY A 237 -4.54 -13.09 -16.23
CA GLY A 237 -5.44 -13.38 -15.14
C GLY A 237 -6.18 -12.19 -14.57
N LEU A 238 -7.08 -12.52 -13.65
CA LEU A 238 -7.81 -11.54 -12.86
C LEU A 238 -7.26 -11.53 -11.44
N THR A 239 -7.21 -10.35 -10.86
CA THR A 239 -6.85 -10.13 -9.46
C THR A 239 -7.96 -9.39 -8.75
N LEU A 240 -8.07 -9.62 -7.46
CA LEU A 240 -8.85 -8.81 -6.55
C LEU A 240 -8.03 -8.60 -5.28
N PHE A 241 -7.77 -7.35 -4.94
CA PHE A 241 -7.21 -6.96 -3.67
C PHE A 241 -8.31 -6.29 -2.83
N VAL A 242 -8.41 -6.69 -1.57
CA VAL A 242 -9.31 -6.08 -0.58
C VAL A 242 -8.47 -5.75 0.64
N ASP A 243 -8.64 -4.54 1.19
CA ASP A 243 -7.93 -4.08 2.39
C ASP A 243 -8.94 -3.37 3.31
N TYR A 244 -9.13 -3.92 4.49
CA TYR A 244 -9.94 -3.32 5.54
C TYR A 244 -9.04 -2.81 6.67
N ALA A 245 -9.18 -1.54 7.01
CA ALA A 245 -8.52 -0.89 8.14
C ALA A 245 -9.54 -0.56 9.23
N THR A 246 -9.20 -0.86 10.48
CA THR A 246 -9.95 -0.35 11.64
C THR A 246 -9.62 1.12 11.89
N ARG A 247 -10.25 1.74 12.87
CA ARG A 247 -9.89 3.10 13.27
C ARG A 247 -8.46 3.16 13.80
N SER A 248 -7.81 4.27 13.51
CA SER A 248 -6.61 4.75 14.21
C SER A 248 -6.98 5.95 15.08
N SER A 249 -6.11 6.32 15.99
CA SER A 249 -6.34 7.46 16.88
C SER A 249 -5.05 8.17 17.26
N TRP A 250 -5.20 9.39 17.78
CA TRP A 250 -4.12 10.14 18.38
C TRP A 250 -4.40 10.38 19.86
N ASP A 251 -3.35 10.32 20.68
CA ASP A 251 -3.44 10.66 22.09
C ASP A 251 -4.08 12.04 22.26
N ASN A 252 -5.09 12.11 23.15
CA ASN A 252 -5.84 13.32 23.48
C ASN A 252 -6.73 13.94 22.38
N GLU A 253 -6.77 13.37 21.17
CA GLU A 253 -7.58 13.92 20.08
C GLU A 253 -8.66 12.94 19.59
N GLY A 254 -8.59 11.67 20.01
CA GLY A 254 -9.57 10.65 19.65
C GLY A 254 -9.33 10.02 18.29
N ASP A 255 -10.38 9.52 17.65
CA ASP A 255 -10.32 8.79 16.40
C ASP A 255 -9.88 9.68 15.24
N THR A 256 -8.92 9.18 14.45
CA THR A 256 -8.48 9.86 13.23
C THR A 256 -9.59 9.80 12.17
N PRO A 257 -10.01 10.93 11.60
CA PRO A 257 -10.97 10.96 10.50
C PRO A 257 -10.50 10.09 9.32
N ASN A 258 -11.46 9.46 8.61
CA ASN A 258 -11.23 8.60 7.43
C ASN A 258 -10.28 7.40 7.66
N SER A 259 -9.92 7.08 8.90
CA SER A 259 -8.99 5.99 9.20
C SER A 259 -9.62 4.60 9.10
N LYS A 260 -10.92 4.46 9.38
CA LYS A 260 -11.65 3.21 9.17
C LYS A 260 -12.12 3.14 7.72
N SER A 261 -11.57 2.21 6.96
CA SER A 261 -11.80 2.18 5.51
C SER A 261 -11.83 0.75 4.96
N LEU A 262 -12.44 0.63 3.78
CA LEU A 262 -12.47 -0.58 2.97
C LEU A 262 -12.06 -0.23 1.54
N LEU A 263 -10.91 -0.74 1.12
CA LEU A 263 -10.47 -0.70 -0.28
C LEU A 263 -10.78 -2.02 -0.96
N TYR A 264 -11.35 -1.99 -2.15
CA TYR A 264 -11.34 -3.11 -3.06
C TYR A 264 -10.78 -2.70 -4.42
N MET A 265 -9.92 -3.53 -4.99
CA MET A 265 -9.18 -3.21 -6.20
C MET A 265 -9.15 -4.41 -7.16
N PRO A 266 -10.13 -4.55 -8.05
CA PRO A 266 -10.07 -5.51 -9.14
C PRO A 266 -9.00 -5.10 -10.15
N GLY A 267 -8.37 -6.10 -10.79
CA GLY A 267 -7.30 -5.86 -11.75
C GLY A 267 -7.11 -6.99 -12.76
N ILE A 268 -6.27 -6.70 -13.74
CA ILE A 268 -5.81 -7.66 -14.75
C ILE A 268 -4.32 -7.86 -14.58
N ASN A 269 -3.90 -9.12 -14.56
CA ASN A 269 -2.51 -9.51 -14.41
C ASN A 269 -1.98 -10.18 -15.67
N PHE A 270 -0.79 -9.81 -16.09
CA PHE A 270 -0.02 -10.43 -17.17
C PHE A 270 1.25 -11.04 -16.55
N LEU A 271 1.43 -12.34 -16.74
CA LEU A 271 2.63 -13.03 -16.29
C LEU A 271 3.51 -13.38 -17.49
N ILE A 272 4.72 -12.91 -17.47
CA ILE A 272 5.73 -13.10 -18.49
C ILE A 272 6.88 -13.89 -17.86
N SER A 273 7.37 -14.91 -18.53
CA SER A 273 8.45 -15.75 -18.01
C SER A 273 9.53 -16.02 -19.03
N ALA A 274 10.75 -16.19 -18.56
CA ALA A 274 11.91 -16.60 -19.34
C ALA A 274 12.28 -18.07 -19.05
N PRO A 275 12.95 -18.76 -19.97
CA PRO A 275 13.47 -20.12 -19.73
C PRO A 275 14.47 -20.19 -18.57
N SER A 276 15.16 -19.10 -18.27
CA SER A 276 16.06 -18.93 -17.11
C SER A 276 15.37 -19.00 -15.75
N GLY A 277 14.01 -19.08 -15.71
CA GLY A 277 13.24 -19.03 -14.46
C GLY A 277 12.92 -17.62 -13.96
N ASN A 278 13.38 -16.58 -14.66
CA ASN A 278 13.02 -15.21 -14.36
C ASN A 278 11.54 -14.94 -14.71
N GLY A 279 10.84 -14.19 -13.89
CA GLY A 279 9.45 -13.84 -14.09
C GLY A 279 9.22 -12.34 -13.96
N LEU A 280 8.36 -11.83 -14.83
CA LEU A 280 7.85 -10.47 -14.80
C LEU A 280 6.31 -10.53 -14.73
N GLY A 281 5.75 -9.91 -13.72
CA GLY A 281 4.30 -9.70 -13.59
C GLY A 281 3.97 -8.24 -13.85
N ILE A 282 2.87 -7.96 -14.56
CA ILE A 282 2.32 -6.63 -14.72
C ILE A 282 0.87 -6.70 -14.25
N ASN A 283 0.51 -5.88 -13.27
CA ASN A 283 -0.87 -5.75 -12.80
C ASN A 283 -1.38 -4.34 -13.07
N ILE A 284 -2.57 -4.24 -13.64
CA ILE A 284 -3.29 -2.98 -13.86
C ILE A 284 -4.60 -3.10 -13.12
N ALA A 285 -4.85 -2.19 -12.20
CA ALA A 285 -6.01 -2.24 -11.33
C ALA A 285 -6.64 -0.85 -11.16
N ARG A 286 -7.96 -0.83 -10.95
CA ARG A 286 -8.71 0.33 -10.47
C ARG A 286 -9.37 -0.06 -9.15
N GLY A 287 -9.20 0.76 -8.15
CA GLY A 287 -9.73 0.54 -6.81
C GLY A 287 -10.74 1.60 -6.42
N TYR A 288 -11.52 1.25 -5.42
CA TYR A 288 -12.46 2.13 -4.74
C TYR A 288 -12.24 1.97 -3.25
N GLN A 289 -12.00 3.08 -2.57
CA GLN A 289 -11.83 3.12 -1.12
C GLN A 289 -13.02 3.83 -0.49
N TYR A 290 -13.73 3.12 0.38
CA TYR A 290 -14.84 3.64 1.18
C TYR A 290 -14.34 3.98 2.57
N TYR A 291 -14.81 5.10 3.10
CA TYR A 291 -14.53 5.56 4.45
C TYR A 291 -15.77 5.41 5.33
N PHE A 292 -15.59 4.86 6.54
CA PHE A 292 -16.68 4.64 7.48
C PHE A 292 -16.63 5.72 8.57
N ASN A 293 -17.18 6.89 8.30
CA ASN A 293 -17.26 7.99 9.24
C ASN A 293 -18.64 8.03 9.90
N GLU A 294 -18.69 7.88 11.22
CA GLU A 294 -19.95 7.80 11.94
C GLU A 294 -20.60 9.18 12.20
N ASN A 295 -19.85 10.26 12.08
CA ASN A 295 -20.27 11.60 12.49
C ASN A 295 -20.22 12.67 11.39
N ALA A 296 -19.96 12.29 10.15
CA ALA A 296 -19.81 13.26 9.07
C ALA A 296 -20.89 13.02 8.02
N SER A 297 -21.79 13.97 7.90
CA SER A 297 -22.81 14.00 6.85
C SER A 297 -22.22 14.39 5.47
N ASP A 298 -20.95 14.80 5.41
CA ASP A 298 -20.41 15.52 4.27
C ASP A 298 -18.93 15.17 3.98
N ILE A 299 -18.44 13.99 4.36
CA ILE A 299 -17.11 13.52 3.98
C ILE A 299 -17.25 12.53 2.83
N ASP A 300 -16.30 12.59 1.90
CA ASP A 300 -16.25 11.72 0.75
C ASP A 300 -16.46 10.26 1.14
N GLU A 301 -17.47 9.64 0.56
CA GLU A 301 -17.81 8.26 0.83
C GLU A 301 -16.85 7.29 0.10
N ASP A 302 -16.18 7.76 -0.96
CA ASP A 302 -15.26 6.94 -1.74
C ASP A 302 -14.12 7.74 -2.39
N THR A 303 -13.08 7.03 -2.76
CA THR A 303 -11.92 7.55 -3.50
C THR A 303 -11.53 6.58 -4.59
N ASP A 304 -11.40 7.06 -5.81
CA ASP A 304 -10.91 6.30 -6.95
C ASP A 304 -9.39 6.13 -6.90
N ILE A 305 -8.91 4.90 -7.09
CA ILE A 305 -7.50 4.56 -7.09
C ILE A 305 -7.13 3.84 -8.37
N TYR A 306 -6.14 4.33 -9.08
CA TYR A 306 -5.56 3.67 -10.25
C TYR A 306 -4.16 3.17 -9.91
N SER A 307 -3.86 1.93 -10.28
CA SER A 307 -2.57 1.30 -9.95
C SER A 307 -2.01 0.52 -11.13
N VAL A 308 -0.73 0.72 -11.39
CA VAL A 308 0.07 -0.15 -12.26
C VAL A 308 1.24 -0.68 -11.45
N THR A 309 1.33 -2.01 -11.35
CA THR A 309 2.41 -2.68 -10.62
C THR A 309 3.21 -3.59 -11.54
N ILE A 310 4.52 -3.49 -11.48
CA ILE A 310 5.47 -4.36 -12.18
C ILE A 310 6.24 -5.16 -11.13
N ASN A 311 6.18 -6.48 -11.23
CA ASN A 311 6.84 -7.39 -10.31
C ASN A 311 7.93 -8.15 -11.04
N TYR A 312 9.15 -8.12 -10.56
CA TYR A 312 10.25 -8.93 -11.08
C TYR A 312 10.69 -9.96 -10.05
N ARG A 313 10.91 -11.19 -10.51
CA ARG A 313 11.36 -12.33 -9.69
C ARG A 313 12.50 -13.04 -10.39
N THR A 314 13.57 -13.34 -9.64
CA THR A 314 14.68 -14.18 -10.12
C THR A 314 15.06 -15.21 -9.07
N VAL A 315 15.35 -16.43 -9.52
CA VAL A 315 15.78 -17.54 -8.66
C VAL A 315 17.27 -17.73 -8.79
N LEU A 316 17.97 -17.77 -7.66
CA LEU A 316 19.41 -17.95 -7.57
C LEU A 316 19.74 -19.32 -7.00
N ASP A 317 19.59 -20.38 -7.79
CA ASP A 317 19.73 -21.78 -7.33
C ASP A 317 21.11 -22.12 -6.75
N LYS A 318 22.17 -21.42 -7.17
CA LYS A 318 23.56 -21.75 -6.81
C LYS A 318 24.04 -21.26 -5.44
N ILE A 319 23.31 -20.40 -4.77
CA ILE A 319 23.72 -19.86 -3.46
C ILE A 319 23.32 -20.81 -2.32
N ILE A 320 22.30 -21.63 -2.52
CA ILE A 320 21.66 -22.46 -1.48
C ILE A 320 22.35 -23.82 -1.31
N GLU A 321 23.00 -24.36 -2.34
CA GLU A 321 23.74 -25.65 -2.27
C GLU A 321 24.90 -25.69 -1.27
N LYS A 322 25.33 -24.52 -0.74
CA LYS A 322 26.43 -24.44 0.23
C LYS A 322 25.99 -24.20 1.68
N LEU A 323 24.69 -24.15 1.93
CA LEU A 323 24.13 -23.96 3.28
C LEU A 323 23.67 -25.27 3.95
N TYR A 324 23.86 -26.41 3.28
CA TYR A 324 23.56 -27.77 3.79
C TYR A 324 24.84 -28.58 3.93
#